data_052774c3618c87b2c3cf005a7f4e6629
#
_entry.id   052774c3618c87b2c3cf005a7f4e6629
#
_cell.length_a   1.000
_cell.length_b   1.000
_cell.length_c   1.000
_cell.angle_alpha   90.00
_cell.angle_beta   90.00
_cell.angle_gamma   90.00
#
_symmetry.space_group_name_H-M   'P 1'
#
loop_
_entity.id
_entity.type
_entity.pdbx_description
1 polymer ?
#
loop_
_entity_poly.entity_id
_entity_poly.type
_entity_poly.pdbx_seq_one_letter_code
_entity_poly.pdbx_strand_id
1 'polypeptide(L)'
;MLLAIDIGNTNIKIGVFRGTEIVAHWRVLTERHKLADEYAVLIRNLFDLAQINVGDIHGCVMSCVVPPLMMQFTQLCTKYLGINPIVVGPRVISGLTFDVENPDEMGSDRIANSLAATVMYGSPVIAIAFGTATTFDVVVDNVYVGGCIAPGLGISADALFSLAARLYQVELVRPPKVIARNTVHHMQAGVIIGYTGLVEGIVSRMHAELGTTCPVIVTGGLADVIAKETAVITAVEPNLTLNGLRMIFERNH
;
A
#
# COMPACT_ATOMS: atom_id res chain seq x y z
N MET A 1 -13.41 -17.70 -7.41
CA MET A 1 -12.51 -16.52 -7.42
C MET A 1 -12.27 -16.04 -5.99
N LEU A 2 -11.15 -15.34 -5.75
CA LEU A 2 -10.80 -14.75 -4.45
C LEU A 2 -11.02 -13.22 -4.51
N LEU A 3 -11.67 -12.67 -3.49
CA LEU A 3 -11.78 -11.23 -3.25
C LEU A 3 -10.69 -10.79 -2.26
N ALA A 4 -9.82 -9.88 -2.67
CA ALA A 4 -8.81 -9.24 -1.83
C ALA A 4 -9.17 -7.77 -1.62
N ILE A 5 -9.19 -7.31 -0.36
CA ILE A 5 -9.59 -5.94 -0.01
C ILE A 5 -8.49 -5.32 0.87
N ASP A 6 -7.95 -4.18 0.46
CA ASP A 6 -7.01 -3.38 1.25
C ASP A 6 -7.68 -2.07 1.67
N ILE A 7 -8.02 -1.95 2.95
CA ILE A 7 -8.76 -0.82 3.52
C ILE A 7 -7.76 0.15 4.15
N GLY A 8 -7.28 1.08 3.33
CA GLY A 8 -6.37 2.15 3.73
C GLY A 8 -7.09 3.42 4.21
N ASN A 9 -6.34 4.35 4.81
CA ASN A 9 -6.89 5.60 5.36
C ASN A 9 -7.52 6.53 4.32
N THR A 10 -7.02 6.54 3.08
CA THR A 10 -7.48 7.42 1.99
C THR A 10 -8.25 6.66 0.93
N ASN A 11 -7.81 5.45 0.59
CA ASN A 11 -8.40 4.64 -0.46
C ASN A 11 -8.55 3.20 -0.01
N ILE A 12 -9.59 2.55 -0.53
CA ILE A 12 -9.78 1.12 -0.46
C ILE A 12 -9.43 0.53 -1.82
N LYS A 13 -8.51 -0.43 -1.85
CA LYS A 13 -8.19 -1.21 -3.05
C LYS A 13 -8.95 -2.53 -3.00
N ILE A 14 -9.58 -2.89 -4.10
CA ILE A 14 -10.37 -4.11 -4.24
C ILE A 14 -9.82 -4.87 -5.43
N GLY A 15 -9.48 -6.13 -5.27
CA GLY A 15 -9.00 -7.00 -6.33
C GLY A 15 -9.76 -8.32 -6.35
N VAL A 16 -10.08 -8.81 -7.55
CA VAL A 16 -10.65 -10.14 -7.75
C VAL A 16 -9.64 -10.99 -8.51
N PHE A 17 -9.30 -12.13 -7.93
CA PHE A 17 -8.34 -13.07 -8.49
C PHE A 17 -9.01 -14.35 -9.01
N ARG A 18 -8.47 -14.85 -10.12
CA ARG A 18 -8.68 -16.20 -10.61
C ARG A 18 -7.33 -16.93 -10.61
N GLY A 19 -7.13 -17.78 -9.59
CA GLY A 19 -5.79 -18.29 -9.31
C GLY A 19 -4.85 -17.13 -8.95
N THR A 20 -3.76 -16.98 -9.69
CA THR A 20 -2.78 -15.90 -9.47
C THR A 20 -3.05 -14.64 -10.29
N GLU A 21 -4.01 -14.67 -11.22
CA GLU A 21 -4.33 -13.55 -12.11
C GLU A 21 -5.34 -12.62 -11.49
N ILE A 22 -5.07 -11.31 -11.55
CA ILE A 22 -6.04 -10.26 -11.20
C ILE A 22 -6.96 -10.06 -12.40
N VAL A 23 -8.21 -10.52 -12.29
CA VAL A 23 -9.22 -10.39 -13.36
C VAL A 23 -9.91 -9.03 -13.34
N ALA A 24 -9.96 -8.38 -12.18
CA ALA A 24 -10.43 -7.01 -12.04
C ALA A 24 -9.86 -6.38 -10.77
N HIS A 25 -9.65 -5.06 -10.79
CA HIS A 25 -9.29 -4.31 -9.60
C HIS A 25 -9.85 -2.89 -9.65
N TRP A 26 -10.11 -2.33 -8.48
CA TRP A 26 -10.65 -0.98 -8.32
C TRP A 26 -10.02 -0.28 -7.13
N ARG A 27 -10.10 1.04 -7.14
CA ARG A 27 -9.74 1.90 -6.04
C ARG A 27 -10.88 2.89 -5.79
N VAL A 28 -11.39 2.90 -4.56
CA VAL A 28 -12.46 3.79 -4.13
C VAL A 28 -12.02 4.61 -2.92
N LEU A 29 -12.66 5.74 -2.68
CA LEU A 29 -12.38 6.55 -1.50
C LEU A 29 -12.77 5.82 -0.23
N THR A 30 -11.99 6.03 0.83
CA THR A 30 -12.31 5.56 2.17
C THR A 30 -13.27 6.51 2.85
N GLU A 31 -14.53 6.09 2.98
CA GLU A 31 -15.58 6.83 3.67
C GLU A 31 -15.87 6.17 5.02
N ARG A 32 -15.31 6.73 6.10
CA ARG A 32 -15.32 6.11 7.44
C ARG A 32 -16.71 5.94 8.05
N HIS A 33 -17.69 6.69 7.56
CA HIS A 33 -19.06 6.69 8.06
C HIS A 33 -20.02 5.81 7.22
N LYS A 34 -19.58 5.27 6.10
CA LYS A 34 -20.39 4.34 5.31
C LYS A 34 -20.62 3.02 6.03
N LEU A 35 -21.84 2.54 5.94
CA LEU A 35 -22.25 1.25 6.48
C LEU A 35 -21.93 0.10 5.52
N ALA A 36 -21.99 -1.12 6.04
CA ALA A 36 -21.78 -2.35 5.27
C ALA A 36 -22.67 -2.42 4.02
N ASP A 37 -23.93 -2.01 4.14
CA ASP A 37 -24.92 -2.05 3.06
C ASP A 37 -24.56 -1.09 1.91
N GLU A 38 -24.02 0.10 2.22
CA GLU A 38 -23.59 1.08 1.22
C GLU A 38 -22.36 0.59 0.44
N TYR A 39 -21.39 0.02 1.14
CA TYR A 39 -20.23 -0.61 0.50
C TYR A 39 -20.62 -1.85 -0.31
N ALA A 40 -21.63 -2.62 0.13
CA ALA A 40 -22.12 -3.78 -0.59
C ALA A 40 -22.75 -3.38 -1.94
N VAL A 41 -23.54 -2.30 -1.97
CA VAL A 41 -24.08 -1.74 -3.22
C VAL A 41 -22.96 -1.29 -4.15
N LEU A 42 -21.95 -0.59 -3.61
CA LEU A 42 -20.80 -0.14 -4.40
C LEU A 42 -20.05 -1.33 -5.01
N ILE A 43 -19.68 -2.33 -4.20
CA ILE A 43 -18.95 -3.51 -4.68
C ILE A 43 -19.78 -4.31 -5.68
N ARG A 44 -21.07 -4.46 -5.43
CA ARG A 44 -21.98 -5.14 -6.38
C ARG A 44 -21.97 -4.44 -7.74
N ASN A 45 -22.10 -3.13 -7.78
CA ASN A 45 -22.06 -2.37 -9.04
C ASN A 45 -20.71 -2.52 -9.75
N LEU A 46 -19.59 -2.52 -9.03
CA LEU A 46 -18.27 -2.76 -9.61
C LEU A 46 -18.15 -4.16 -10.21
N PHE A 47 -18.70 -5.17 -9.57
CA PHE A 47 -18.75 -6.54 -10.08
C PHE A 47 -19.60 -6.65 -11.33
N ASP A 48 -20.78 -6.02 -11.32
CA ASP A 48 -21.69 -6.02 -12.48
C ASP A 48 -21.04 -5.33 -13.70
N LEU A 49 -20.34 -4.20 -13.50
CA LEU A 49 -19.57 -3.52 -14.56
C LEU A 49 -18.44 -4.40 -15.15
N ALA A 50 -17.81 -5.23 -14.33
CA ALA A 50 -16.76 -6.16 -14.75
C ALA A 50 -17.29 -7.54 -15.17
N GLN A 51 -18.61 -7.74 -15.19
CA GLN A 51 -19.26 -9.03 -15.48
C GLN A 51 -18.82 -10.17 -14.55
N ILE A 52 -18.57 -9.85 -13.28
CA ILE A 52 -18.20 -10.81 -12.23
C ILE A 52 -19.47 -11.22 -11.49
N ASN A 53 -19.76 -12.53 -11.48
CA ASN A 53 -20.86 -13.03 -10.68
C ASN A 53 -20.42 -13.14 -9.21
N VAL A 54 -21.21 -12.59 -8.30
CA VAL A 54 -20.98 -12.69 -6.85
C VAL A 54 -20.87 -14.16 -6.40
N GLY A 55 -21.67 -15.06 -6.99
CA GLY A 55 -21.62 -16.49 -6.70
C GLY A 55 -20.30 -17.20 -7.05
N ASP A 56 -19.45 -16.57 -7.86
CA ASP A 56 -18.13 -17.09 -8.20
C ASP A 56 -17.04 -16.72 -7.18
N ILE A 57 -17.36 -15.86 -6.21
CA ILE A 57 -16.44 -15.50 -5.12
C ILE A 57 -16.57 -16.57 -4.02
N HIS A 58 -15.48 -17.29 -3.77
CA HIS A 58 -15.46 -18.40 -2.80
C HIS A 58 -14.57 -18.13 -1.59
N GLY A 59 -13.82 -17.01 -1.60
CA GLY A 59 -12.96 -16.61 -0.51
C GLY A 59 -12.79 -15.10 -0.46
N CYS A 60 -12.47 -14.59 0.73
CA CYS A 60 -12.16 -13.20 0.95
C CYS A 60 -10.99 -13.06 1.92
N VAL A 61 -10.07 -12.17 1.60
CA VAL A 61 -8.96 -11.77 2.47
C VAL A 61 -8.92 -10.25 2.54
N MET A 62 -8.71 -9.68 3.72
CA MET A 62 -8.66 -8.23 3.86
C MET A 62 -7.55 -7.76 4.79
N SER A 63 -6.94 -6.66 4.39
CA SER A 63 -6.12 -5.77 5.20
C SER A 63 -6.99 -4.59 5.63
N CYS A 64 -6.88 -4.15 6.88
CA CYS A 64 -7.60 -3.00 7.37
C CYS A 64 -6.77 -2.21 8.39
N VAL A 65 -6.45 -0.97 8.04
CA VAL A 65 -5.81 0.00 8.94
C VAL A 65 -6.77 1.10 9.39
N VAL A 66 -8.09 0.89 9.18
CA VAL A 66 -9.18 1.80 9.57
C VAL A 66 -10.16 1.07 10.48
N PRO A 67 -9.94 1.05 11.81
CA PRO A 67 -10.69 0.22 12.74
C PRO A 67 -12.23 0.29 12.59
N PRO A 68 -12.87 1.46 12.38
CA PRO A 68 -14.32 1.52 12.21
C PRO A 68 -14.85 0.71 11.01
N LEU A 69 -14.05 0.55 9.96
CA LEU A 69 -14.45 -0.16 8.74
C LEU A 69 -14.23 -1.67 8.82
N MET A 70 -13.43 -2.17 9.76
CA MET A 70 -13.19 -3.60 9.94
C MET A 70 -14.51 -4.37 10.09
N MET A 71 -15.35 -3.94 11.01
CA MET A 71 -16.65 -4.57 11.27
C MET A 71 -17.59 -4.43 10.07
N GLN A 72 -17.59 -3.27 9.40
CA GLN A 72 -18.46 -3.02 8.24
C GLN A 72 -18.12 -3.97 7.09
N PHE A 73 -16.84 -4.15 6.77
CA PHE A 73 -16.41 -5.06 5.71
C PHE A 73 -16.56 -6.54 6.09
N THR A 74 -16.35 -6.89 7.34
CA THR A 74 -16.67 -8.25 7.83
C THR A 74 -18.16 -8.55 7.67
N GLN A 75 -19.03 -7.63 8.09
CA GLN A 75 -20.48 -7.76 7.92
C GLN A 75 -20.88 -7.81 6.43
N LEU A 76 -20.26 -7.00 5.58
CA LEU A 76 -20.47 -7.03 4.13
C LEU A 76 -20.18 -8.43 3.57
N CYS A 77 -19.02 -8.99 3.89
CA CYS A 77 -18.61 -10.31 3.40
C CYS A 77 -19.55 -11.40 3.89
N THR A 78 -19.93 -11.42 5.17
CA THR A 78 -20.79 -12.44 5.72
C THR A 78 -22.24 -12.34 5.23
N LYS A 79 -22.80 -11.12 5.19
CA LYS A 79 -24.22 -10.90 4.85
C LYS A 79 -24.49 -11.03 3.34
N TYR A 80 -23.59 -10.50 2.49
CA TYR A 80 -23.84 -10.38 1.06
C TYR A 80 -23.08 -11.39 0.20
N LEU A 81 -21.93 -11.87 0.69
CA LEU A 81 -21.15 -12.89 -0.02
C LEU A 81 -21.27 -14.28 0.63
N GLY A 82 -21.77 -14.39 1.86
CA GLY A 82 -21.82 -15.65 2.62
C GLY A 82 -20.44 -16.17 3.01
N ILE A 83 -19.41 -15.28 3.08
CA ILE A 83 -18.01 -15.65 3.29
C ILE A 83 -17.51 -15.00 4.57
N ASN A 84 -16.82 -15.76 5.42
CA ASN A 84 -16.03 -15.20 6.51
C ASN A 84 -14.65 -14.78 5.98
N PRO A 85 -14.32 -13.49 5.99
CA PRO A 85 -13.04 -13.03 5.44
C PRO A 85 -11.89 -13.41 6.38
N ILE A 86 -10.72 -13.73 5.81
CA ILE A 86 -9.46 -13.72 6.55
C ILE A 86 -9.04 -12.27 6.74
N VAL A 87 -8.97 -11.84 8.00
CA VAL A 87 -8.46 -10.52 8.36
C VAL A 87 -6.97 -10.63 8.66
N VAL A 88 -6.15 -9.99 7.83
CA VAL A 88 -4.70 -10.06 7.97
C VAL A 88 -4.24 -9.32 9.22
N GLY A 89 -3.36 -9.95 9.96
CA GLY A 89 -2.68 -9.45 11.15
C GLY A 89 -1.49 -10.35 11.49
N PRO A 90 -0.70 -10.02 12.51
CA PRO A 90 0.55 -10.73 12.81
C PRO A 90 0.34 -12.20 13.24
N ARG A 91 -0.88 -12.58 13.60
CA ARG A 91 -1.24 -13.97 14.00
C ARG A 91 -1.72 -14.83 12.83
N VAL A 92 -1.96 -14.25 11.67
CA VAL A 92 -2.34 -14.99 10.46
C VAL A 92 -1.07 -15.58 9.83
N ILE A 93 -1.15 -16.78 9.30
CA ILE A 93 -0.01 -17.44 8.66
C ILE A 93 0.38 -16.65 7.40
N SER A 94 1.34 -15.75 7.53
CA SER A 94 1.85 -14.98 6.39
C SER A 94 3.02 -15.67 5.70
N GLY A 95 3.74 -16.52 6.39
CA GLY A 95 5.04 -17.05 5.96
C GLY A 95 6.21 -16.14 6.32
N LEU A 96 5.94 -15.03 7.01
CA LEU A 96 6.95 -14.18 7.63
C LEU A 96 6.94 -14.42 9.15
N THR A 97 8.12 -14.33 9.75
CA THR A 97 8.29 -14.15 11.20
C THR A 97 8.62 -12.69 11.48
N PHE A 98 8.43 -12.25 12.72
CA PHE A 98 8.55 -10.84 13.09
C PHE A 98 9.58 -10.68 14.22
N ASP A 99 10.67 -9.99 13.93
CA ASP A 99 11.71 -9.59 14.89
C ASP A 99 11.54 -8.10 15.21
N VAL A 100 10.45 -7.78 15.91
CA VAL A 100 10.10 -6.44 16.35
C VAL A 100 9.57 -6.49 17.78
N GLU A 101 9.68 -5.39 18.52
CA GLU A 101 9.28 -5.31 19.94
C GLU A 101 7.79 -5.64 20.15
N ASN A 102 6.91 -5.16 19.28
CA ASN A 102 5.48 -5.38 19.35
C ASN A 102 4.87 -5.71 17.97
N PRO A 103 4.79 -7.01 17.61
CA PRO A 103 4.19 -7.42 16.35
C PRO A 103 2.72 -7.02 16.18
N ASP A 104 1.96 -6.88 17.28
CA ASP A 104 0.54 -6.51 17.23
C ASP A 104 0.30 -5.06 16.76
N GLU A 105 1.33 -4.21 16.73
CA GLU A 105 1.26 -2.85 16.18
C GLU A 105 1.49 -2.78 14.66
N MET A 106 1.84 -3.91 14.04
CA MET A 106 2.08 -3.92 12.59
C MET A 106 0.80 -3.73 11.79
N GLY A 107 0.85 -2.79 10.86
CA GLY A 107 -0.21 -2.63 9.86
C GLY A 107 -0.32 -3.87 8.96
N SER A 108 -1.54 -4.33 8.76
CA SER A 108 -1.83 -5.50 7.91
C SER A 108 -1.40 -5.33 6.45
N ASP A 109 -1.44 -4.10 5.93
CA ASP A 109 -0.93 -3.72 4.62
C ASP A 109 0.60 -3.88 4.52
N ARG A 110 1.34 -3.54 5.58
CA ARG A 110 2.79 -3.71 5.65
C ARG A 110 3.18 -5.19 5.62
N ILE A 111 2.44 -6.05 6.35
CA ILE A 111 2.63 -7.51 6.30
C ILE A 111 2.43 -8.04 4.87
N ALA A 112 1.35 -7.63 4.21
CA ALA A 112 1.05 -8.05 2.85
C ALA A 112 2.12 -7.58 1.85
N ASN A 113 2.54 -6.31 1.94
CA ASN A 113 3.59 -5.75 1.07
C ASN A 113 4.93 -6.46 1.26
N SER A 114 5.33 -6.68 2.53
CA SER A 114 6.58 -7.36 2.88
C SER A 114 6.62 -8.78 2.35
N LEU A 115 5.52 -9.53 2.53
CA LEU A 115 5.41 -10.88 2.00
C LEU A 115 5.53 -10.90 0.47
N ALA A 116 4.74 -10.05 -0.21
CA ALA A 116 4.75 -10.03 -1.67
C ALA A 116 6.13 -9.65 -2.22
N ALA A 117 6.78 -8.63 -1.65
CA ALA A 117 8.12 -8.23 -2.05
C ALA A 117 9.12 -9.37 -1.87
N THR A 118 9.08 -10.07 -0.73
CA THR A 118 9.96 -11.22 -0.45
C THR A 118 9.75 -12.37 -1.43
N VAL A 119 8.48 -12.73 -1.71
CA VAL A 119 8.18 -13.85 -2.62
C VAL A 119 8.55 -13.53 -4.06
N MET A 120 8.36 -12.28 -4.49
CA MET A 120 8.58 -11.89 -5.89
C MET A 120 10.04 -11.54 -6.20
N TYR A 121 10.79 -11.01 -5.22
CA TYR A 121 12.13 -10.46 -5.46
C TYR A 121 13.22 -11.08 -4.59
N GLY A 122 12.86 -12.00 -3.70
CA GLY A 122 13.80 -12.66 -2.82
C GLY A 122 14.08 -11.86 -1.53
N SER A 123 15.13 -12.27 -0.82
CA SER A 123 15.54 -11.71 0.47
C SER A 123 17.07 -11.57 0.51
N PRO A 124 17.64 -10.50 1.09
CA PRO A 124 16.93 -9.39 1.72
C PRO A 124 16.19 -8.50 0.72
N VAL A 125 15.13 -7.78 1.18
CA VAL A 125 14.33 -6.87 0.37
C VAL A 125 13.82 -5.69 1.20
N ILE A 126 13.70 -4.53 0.59
CA ILE A 126 13.02 -3.36 1.15
C ILE A 126 11.73 -3.13 0.36
N ALA A 127 10.59 -3.15 1.05
CA ALA A 127 9.29 -2.78 0.50
C ALA A 127 8.93 -1.36 0.91
N ILE A 128 8.60 -0.49 -0.05
CA ILE A 128 8.19 0.89 0.23
C ILE A 128 6.76 1.10 -0.27
N ALA A 129 5.88 1.61 0.59
CA ALA A 129 4.52 1.96 0.20
C ALA A 129 4.31 3.49 0.27
N PHE A 130 4.07 4.12 -0.88
CA PHE A 130 3.76 5.55 -0.99
C PHE A 130 2.26 5.79 -0.82
N GLY A 131 1.81 5.84 0.43
CA GLY A 131 0.44 6.09 0.84
C GLY A 131 0.25 7.43 1.54
N THR A 132 -0.73 7.48 2.45
CA THR A 132 -0.92 8.60 3.39
C THR A 132 0.33 8.82 4.24
N ALA A 133 0.91 7.74 4.77
CA ALA A 133 2.29 7.69 5.22
C ALA A 133 3.12 6.94 4.17
N THR A 134 4.43 7.16 4.16
CA THR A 134 5.36 6.31 3.41
C THR A 134 6.04 5.38 4.39
N THR A 135 5.81 4.09 4.20
CA THR A 135 6.43 3.03 5.01
C THR A 135 7.60 2.42 4.27
N PHE A 136 8.63 2.07 5.00
CA PHE A 136 9.80 1.33 4.54
C PHE A 136 9.90 0.08 5.41
N ASP A 137 9.78 -1.07 4.80
CA ASP A 137 9.69 -2.37 5.47
C ASP A 137 10.83 -3.26 5.00
N VAL A 138 11.60 -3.81 5.94
CA VAL A 138 12.78 -4.63 5.64
C VAL A 138 12.53 -6.07 6.02
N VAL A 139 12.80 -6.98 5.08
CA VAL A 139 12.73 -8.42 5.32
C VAL A 139 14.06 -9.08 4.99
N VAL A 140 14.55 -9.92 5.91
CA VAL A 140 15.77 -10.73 5.76
C VAL A 140 15.42 -12.18 6.10
N ASP A 141 15.66 -13.11 5.18
CA ASP A 141 15.43 -14.55 5.38
C ASP A 141 14.01 -14.90 5.90
N ASN A 142 13.00 -14.25 5.31
CA ASN A 142 11.59 -14.32 5.71
C ASN A 142 11.30 -13.77 7.13
N VAL A 143 12.24 -13.07 7.73
CA VAL A 143 12.05 -12.35 8.98
C VAL A 143 11.83 -10.88 8.67
N TYR A 144 10.69 -10.34 9.08
CA TYR A 144 10.48 -8.89 9.10
C TYR A 144 11.30 -8.31 10.25
N VAL A 145 12.36 -7.59 9.92
CA VAL A 145 13.33 -7.07 10.90
C VAL A 145 13.06 -5.64 11.34
N GLY A 146 12.06 -4.99 10.76
CA GLY A 146 11.68 -3.62 11.11
C GLY A 146 11.57 -2.71 9.90
N GLY A 147 11.61 -1.41 10.17
CA GLY A 147 11.48 -0.40 9.11
C GLY A 147 11.30 1.00 9.65
N CYS A 148 10.88 1.94 8.81
CA CYS A 148 10.52 3.27 9.27
C CYS A 148 9.26 3.79 8.59
N ILE A 149 8.68 4.85 9.17
CA ILE A 149 7.49 5.52 8.66
C ILE A 149 7.83 7.00 8.51
N ALA A 150 7.64 7.54 7.32
CA ALA A 150 7.76 8.96 7.02
C ALA A 150 6.40 9.55 6.66
N PRO A 151 6.20 10.87 6.77
CA PRO A 151 5.03 11.53 6.21
C PRO A 151 4.92 11.24 4.71
N GLY A 152 3.73 10.90 4.20
CA GLY A 152 3.54 10.67 2.77
C GLY A 152 3.77 11.92 1.93
N LEU A 153 4.16 11.74 0.67
CA LEU A 153 4.42 12.86 -0.25
C LEU A 153 3.20 13.79 -0.39
N GLY A 154 1.99 13.21 -0.51
CA GLY A 154 0.75 13.99 -0.64
C GLY A 154 0.50 14.86 0.57
N ILE A 155 0.50 14.28 1.78
CA ILE A 155 0.25 15.05 3.01
C ILE A 155 1.34 16.08 3.30
N SER A 156 2.59 15.81 2.92
CA SER A 156 3.69 16.78 3.04
C SER A 156 3.48 17.98 2.11
N ALA A 157 3.03 17.75 0.89
CA ALA A 157 2.68 18.79 -0.06
C ALA A 157 1.45 19.59 0.41
N ASP A 158 0.40 18.90 0.86
CA ASP A 158 -0.84 19.52 1.36
C ASP A 158 -0.57 20.37 2.61
N ALA A 159 0.32 19.93 3.51
CA ALA A 159 0.75 20.72 4.66
C ALA A 159 1.45 22.02 4.21
N LEU A 160 2.32 21.94 3.20
CA LEU A 160 2.97 23.13 2.64
C LEU A 160 1.95 24.11 2.02
N PHE A 161 0.97 23.60 1.25
CA PHE A 161 -0.04 24.41 0.57
C PHE A 161 -1.04 25.03 1.56
N SER A 162 -1.41 24.33 2.62
CA SER A 162 -2.43 24.79 3.58
C SER A 162 -1.88 25.70 4.67
N LEU A 163 -0.61 25.53 5.09
CA LEU A 163 -0.02 26.27 6.19
C LEU A 163 0.77 27.51 5.76
N ALA A 164 1.19 27.58 4.50
CA ALA A 164 1.95 28.73 3.99
C ALA A 164 1.02 29.73 3.28
N ALA A 165 0.78 30.88 3.89
CA ALA A 165 -0.21 31.86 3.46
C ALA A 165 -0.12 32.37 2.00
N ARG A 166 1.03 32.20 1.33
CA ARG A 166 1.25 32.64 -0.05
C ARG A 166 1.46 31.51 -1.04
N LEU A 167 1.39 30.27 -0.57
CA LEU A 167 1.55 29.10 -1.44
C LEU A 167 0.15 28.52 -1.72
N TYR A 168 0.02 27.94 -2.91
CA TYR A 168 -1.21 27.34 -3.39
C TYR A 168 -0.94 25.95 -3.94
N GLN A 169 -1.97 25.15 -4.09
CA GLN A 169 -1.84 23.78 -4.61
C GLN A 169 -1.27 23.79 -6.02
N VAL A 170 -0.24 22.99 -6.25
CA VAL A 170 0.40 22.78 -7.55
C VAL A 170 0.42 21.29 -7.88
N GLU A 171 0.48 20.98 -9.15
CA GLU A 171 0.65 19.62 -9.64
C GLU A 171 2.01 19.07 -9.20
N LEU A 172 2.04 17.84 -8.66
CA LEU A 172 3.25 17.16 -8.19
C LEU A 172 3.97 16.49 -9.37
N VAL A 173 4.67 17.29 -10.14
CA VAL A 173 5.46 16.86 -11.29
C VAL A 173 6.89 17.38 -11.17
N ARG A 174 7.83 16.72 -11.84
CA ARG A 174 9.24 17.14 -11.86
C ARG A 174 9.38 18.53 -12.48
N PRO A 175 10.02 19.49 -11.80
CA PRO A 175 10.35 20.79 -12.40
C PRO A 175 11.50 20.67 -13.40
N PRO A 176 11.62 21.60 -14.35
CA PRO A 176 12.71 21.60 -15.33
C PRO A 176 14.11 21.74 -14.72
N LYS A 177 14.22 22.43 -13.58
CA LYS A 177 15.48 22.68 -12.86
C LYS A 177 15.26 22.73 -11.36
N VAL A 178 16.25 22.28 -10.58
CA VAL A 178 16.25 22.38 -9.11
C VAL A 178 16.31 23.85 -8.68
N ILE A 179 17.21 24.65 -9.29
CA ILE A 179 17.26 26.09 -9.09
C ILE A 179 16.21 26.73 -10.01
N ALA A 180 14.99 26.77 -9.46
CA ALA A 180 13.82 27.28 -10.16
C ALA A 180 13.79 28.83 -10.14
N ARG A 181 12.88 29.44 -10.94
CA ARG A 181 12.76 30.91 -11.06
C ARG A 181 11.34 31.43 -10.84
N ASN A 182 10.40 30.54 -10.45
CA ASN A 182 9.02 30.90 -10.09
C ASN A 182 8.54 30.01 -8.95
N THR A 183 7.51 30.46 -8.24
CA THR A 183 7.00 29.80 -7.04
C THR A 183 6.51 28.37 -7.29
N VAL A 184 5.85 28.10 -8.42
CA VAL A 184 5.37 26.76 -8.79
C VAL A 184 6.54 25.77 -8.86
N HIS A 185 7.57 26.11 -9.64
CA HIS A 185 8.74 25.25 -9.80
C HIS A 185 9.57 25.17 -8.50
N HIS A 186 9.60 26.25 -7.65
CA HIS A 186 10.24 26.17 -6.33
C HIS A 186 9.56 25.09 -5.46
N MET A 187 8.23 25.08 -5.42
CA MET A 187 7.46 24.08 -4.65
C MET A 187 7.65 22.68 -5.24
N GLN A 188 7.55 22.52 -6.54
CA GLN A 188 7.77 21.23 -7.22
C GLN A 188 9.17 20.69 -6.95
N ALA A 189 10.22 21.52 -7.04
CA ALA A 189 11.59 21.11 -6.74
C ALA A 189 11.73 20.66 -5.28
N GLY A 190 11.25 21.46 -4.34
CA GLY A 190 11.32 21.14 -2.92
C GLY A 190 10.56 19.85 -2.57
N VAL A 191 9.37 19.68 -3.11
CA VAL A 191 8.53 18.52 -2.82
C VAL A 191 9.05 17.26 -3.53
N ILE A 192 9.24 17.29 -4.86
CA ILE A 192 9.60 16.07 -5.61
C ILE A 192 11.06 15.67 -5.35
N ILE A 193 12.00 16.60 -5.56
CA ILE A 193 13.43 16.28 -5.42
C ILE A 193 13.82 16.10 -3.95
N GLY A 194 13.24 16.92 -3.05
CA GLY A 194 13.45 16.77 -1.61
C GLY A 194 12.93 15.41 -1.10
N TYR A 195 11.77 14.99 -1.58
CA TYR A 195 11.21 13.69 -1.20
C TYR A 195 12.00 12.51 -1.79
N THR A 196 12.47 12.64 -3.02
CA THR A 196 13.41 11.67 -3.63
C THR A 196 14.65 11.52 -2.76
N GLY A 197 15.25 12.63 -2.32
CA GLY A 197 16.39 12.60 -1.41
C GLY A 197 16.09 11.97 -0.05
N LEU A 198 14.85 12.10 0.47
CA LEU A 198 14.40 11.38 1.66
C LEU A 198 14.44 9.87 1.42
N VAL A 199 13.89 9.40 0.30
CA VAL A 199 13.85 7.97 -0.05
C VAL A 199 15.29 7.44 -0.21
N GLU A 200 16.13 8.11 -0.98
CA GLU A 200 17.54 7.75 -1.19
C GLU A 200 18.31 7.70 0.14
N GLY A 201 18.11 8.72 0.98
CA GLY A 201 18.76 8.82 2.27
C GLY A 201 18.39 7.71 3.25
N ILE A 202 17.12 7.30 3.28
CA ILE A 202 16.64 6.19 4.11
C ILE A 202 17.16 4.87 3.57
N VAL A 203 16.97 4.58 2.28
CA VAL A 203 17.41 3.33 1.64
C VAL A 203 18.93 3.14 1.80
N SER A 204 19.71 4.20 1.59
CA SER A 204 21.18 4.14 1.77
C SER A 204 21.57 3.74 3.19
N ARG A 205 20.86 4.24 4.22
CA ARG A 205 21.11 3.88 5.61
C ARG A 205 20.66 2.45 5.93
N MET A 206 19.53 2.01 5.40
CA MET A 206 19.07 0.63 5.53
C MET A 206 20.07 -0.34 4.91
N HIS A 207 20.58 -0.07 3.70
CA HIS A 207 21.62 -0.89 3.08
C HIS A 207 22.91 -0.91 3.92
N ALA A 208 23.30 0.21 4.53
CA ALA A 208 24.47 0.27 5.41
C ALA A 208 24.28 -0.56 6.68
N GLU A 209 23.09 -0.53 7.29
CA GLU A 209 22.75 -1.36 8.48
C GLU A 209 22.69 -2.85 8.13
N LEU A 210 22.17 -3.19 6.94
CA LEU A 210 22.13 -4.57 6.45
C LEU A 210 23.51 -5.11 6.04
N GLY A 211 24.49 -4.22 5.84
CA GLY A 211 25.83 -4.59 5.33
C GLY A 211 25.82 -5.04 3.86
N THR A 212 24.71 -4.91 3.16
CA THR A 212 24.54 -5.29 1.75
C THR A 212 23.47 -4.44 1.07
N THR A 213 23.52 -4.40 -0.26
CA THR A 213 22.44 -3.83 -1.07
C THR A 213 21.41 -4.92 -1.39
N CYS A 214 20.14 -4.53 -1.48
CA CYS A 214 19.05 -5.44 -1.82
C CYS A 214 18.01 -4.75 -2.72
N PRO A 215 17.12 -5.52 -3.36
CA PRO A 215 16.01 -4.95 -4.12
C PRO A 215 15.13 -4.02 -3.27
N VAL A 216 14.74 -2.88 -3.88
CA VAL A 216 13.83 -1.91 -3.32
C VAL A 216 12.56 -1.90 -4.17
N ILE A 217 11.48 -2.45 -3.62
CA ILE A 217 10.22 -2.63 -4.31
C ILE A 217 9.21 -1.61 -3.79
N VAL A 218 8.60 -0.87 -4.71
CA VAL A 218 7.70 0.21 -4.31
C VAL A 218 6.27 0.00 -4.80
N THR A 219 5.32 0.47 -4.02
CA THR A 219 3.89 0.49 -4.35
C THR A 219 3.25 1.81 -3.89
N GLY A 220 2.00 2.02 -4.28
CA GLY A 220 1.23 3.19 -3.87
C GLY A 220 0.99 4.18 -5.00
N GLY A 221 0.11 5.15 -4.74
CA GLY A 221 -0.39 6.05 -5.78
C GLY A 221 0.64 7.03 -6.37
N LEU A 222 1.73 7.29 -5.65
CA LEU A 222 2.81 8.20 -6.06
C LEU A 222 4.13 7.48 -6.33
N ALA A 223 4.11 6.13 -6.37
CA ALA A 223 5.30 5.32 -6.62
C ALA A 223 5.96 5.66 -7.97
N ASP A 224 5.17 5.76 -9.04
CA ASP A 224 5.66 6.08 -10.38
C ASP A 224 6.32 7.46 -10.49
N VAL A 225 5.86 8.43 -9.68
CA VAL A 225 6.44 9.79 -9.68
C VAL A 225 7.85 9.74 -9.11
N ILE A 226 8.04 9.09 -7.97
CA ILE A 226 9.35 9.00 -7.30
C ILE A 226 10.28 8.02 -8.01
N ALA A 227 9.78 6.91 -8.53
CA ALA A 227 10.61 5.93 -9.23
C ALA A 227 11.32 6.50 -10.49
N LYS A 228 10.75 7.51 -11.12
CA LYS A 228 11.36 8.21 -12.26
C LYS A 228 12.50 9.15 -11.85
N GLU A 229 12.60 9.49 -10.58
CA GLU A 229 13.56 10.47 -10.05
C GLU A 229 14.81 9.83 -9.47
N THR A 230 14.82 8.52 -9.26
CA THR A 230 15.92 7.85 -8.56
C THR A 230 16.20 6.45 -9.11
N ALA A 231 17.48 6.05 -9.04
CA ALA A 231 17.92 4.72 -9.43
C ALA A 231 17.90 3.70 -8.28
N VAL A 232 17.57 4.11 -7.05
CA VAL A 232 17.57 3.18 -5.90
C VAL A 232 16.37 2.23 -5.91
N ILE A 233 15.31 2.57 -6.64
CA ILE A 233 14.10 1.76 -6.78
C ILE A 233 14.34 0.70 -7.86
N THR A 234 14.17 -0.56 -7.47
CA THR A 234 14.35 -1.72 -8.36
C THR A 234 13.12 -1.94 -9.24
N ALA A 235 11.92 -1.87 -8.64
CA ALA A 235 10.67 -2.09 -9.35
C ALA A 235 9.49 -1.36 -8.70
N VAL A 236 8.51 -0.99 -9.55
CA VAL A 236 7.21 -0.47 -9.13
C VAL A 236 6.16 -1.57 -9.29
N GLU A 237 5.50 -1.93 -8.18
CA GLU A 237 4.47 -2.96 -8.14
C GLU A 237 3.13 -2.37 -7.69
N PRO A 238 2.28 -1.89 -8.61
CA PRO A 238 1.03 -1.22 -8.25
C PRO A 238 0.09 -2.09 -7.43
N ASN A 239 0.11 -3.40 -7.64
CA ASN A 239 -0.74 -4.39 -7.01
C ASN A 239 -0.04 -5.19 -5.89
N LEU A 240 1.09 -4.71 -5.37
CA LEU A 240 1.89 -5.43 -4.35
C LEU A 240 1.03 -5.87 -3.17
N THR A 241 0.24 -4.97 -2.59
CA THR A 241 -0.65 -5.26 -1.45
C THR A 241 -1.66 -6.35 -1.77
N LEU A 242 -2.34 -6.26 -2.93
CA LEU A 242 -3.34 -7.25 -3.35
C LEU A 242 -2.71 -8.62 -3.59
N ASN A 243 -1.52 -8.66 -4.20
CA ASN A 243 -0.75 -9.90 -4.39
C ASN A 243 -0.36 -10.51 -3.04
N GLY A 244 0.10 -9.69 -2.09
CA GLY A 244 0.42 -10.15 -0.73
C GLY A 244 -0.80 -10.72 0.00
N LEU A 245 -1.95 -10.07 -0.12
CA LEU A 245 -3.21 -10.57 0.44
C LEU A 245 -3.58 -11.93 -0.16
N ARG A 246 -3.51 -12.09 -1.49
CA ARG A 246 -3.73 -13.39 -2.14
C ARG A 246 -2.77 -14.46 -1.61
N MET A 247 -1.47 -14.14 -1.52
CA MET A 247 -0.46 -15.09 -1.01
C MET A 247 -0.72 -15.50 0.44
N ILE A 248 -1.21 -14.57 1.29
CA ILE A 248 -1.63 -14.87 2.66
C ILE A 248 -2.85 -15.80 2.64
N PHE A 249 -3.85 -15.51 1.79
CA PHE A 249 -5.03 -16.37 1.67
C PHE A 249 -4.66 -17.80 1.32
N GLU A 250 -3.79 -18.00 0.33
CA GLU A 250 -3.33 -19.33 -0.12
C GLU A 250 -2.57 -20.11 0.96
N ARG A 251 -1.95 -19.44 1.93
CA ARG A 251 -1.25 -20.08 3.06
C ARG A 251 -2.19 -20.49 4.20
N ASN A 252 -3.43 -20.02 4.18
CA ASN A 252 -4.42 -20.29 5.23
C ASN A 252 -5.57 -21.17 4.72
N HIS A 253 -5.45 -21.73 3.53
CA HIS A 253 -6.36 -22.67 2.88
C HIS A 253 -5.57 -23.81 2.27
#